data_0236d50dd700bb7c19a71663665c4ee1
#
_entry.id   0236d50dd700bb7c19a71663665c4ee1
#
_cell.length_a   1.000
_cell.length_b   1.000
_cell.length_c   1.000
_cell.angle_alpha   90.00
_cell.angle_beta   90.00
_cell.angle_gamma   90.00
#
_symmetry.space_group_name_H-M   'P 1'
#
loop_
_entity.id
_entity.type
_entity.pdbx_description
1 polymer ?
#
loop_
_entity_poly.entity_id
_entity_poly.type
_entity_poly.pdbx_seq_one_letter_code
_entity_poly.pdbx_strand_id
1 'polypeptide(L)'
;EISPEQALFGSSVDIELQNGTLVEVLTPPFAGDGWRLRIEGAAIGCRDHFVQLKVQTDDGLRIDGLRVMYRLELFPHDALLGCAVDIPTLNGSVTLQVPPNSSTGRLLRLRGRGLEYEEYRGDQIVEIIIVLPDNLNDSEIALYQRLNEISMEIY
;
A
#
# COMPACT_ATOMS: atom_id res chain seq x y z
N GLU A 1 -13.46 10.12 -0.76
CA GLU A 1 -12.09 10.10 -0.26
C GLU A 1 -12.06 10.64 1.16
N ILE A 2 -11.30 10.04 2.03
CA ILE A 2 -11.14 10.45 3.43
C ILE A 2 -9.65 10.52 3.79
N SER A 3 -9.31 11.32 4.79
CA SER A 3 -7.94 11.38 5.31
C SER A 3 -7.61 10.17 6.20
N PRO A 4 -6.31 9.87 6.46
CA PRO A 4 -5.94 8.83 7.42
C PRO A 4 -6.54 9.03 8.81
N GLU A 5 -6.62 10.27 9.28
CA GLU A 5 -7.22 10.61 10.58
C GLU A 5 -8.72 10.31 10.59
N GLN A 6 -9.43 10.68 9.53
CA GLN A 6 -10.85 10.37 9.38
C GLN A 6 -11.10 8.86 9.33
N ALA A 7 -10.21 8.09 8.68
CA ALA A 7 -10.29 6.64 8.67
C ALA A 7 -10.05 6.04 10.06
N LEU A 8 -9.15 6.62 10.84
CA LEU A 8 -8.79 6.13 12.17
C LEU A 8 -9.89 6.39 13.21
N PHE A 9 -10.39 7.62 13.27
CA PHE A 9 -11.37 8.03 14.29
C PHE A 9 -12.82 7.88 13.87
N GLY A 10 -13.05 7.64 12.59
CA GLY A 10 -14.38 7.76 12.01
C GLY A 10 -14.73 9.21 11.73
N SER A 11 -15.61 9.44 10.79
CA SER A 11 -16.08 10.77 10.43
C SER A 11 -17.46 10.74 9.78
N SER A 12 -18.04 11.91 9.65
CA SER A 12 -19.24 12.12 8.84
C SER A 12 -18.83 12.76 7.51
N VAL A 13 -19.26 12.18 6.42
CA VAL A 13 -18.96 12.66 5.07
C VAL A 13 -20.24 12.81 4.28
N ASP A 14 -20.46 13.99 3.68
CA ASP A 14 -21.60 14.23 2.81
C ASP A 14 -21.27 13.75 1.39
N ILE A 15 -22.17 12.95 0.83
CA ILE A 15 -22.03 12.40 -0.52
C ILE A 15 -23.24 12.83 -1.34
N GLU A 16 -22.98 13.38 -2.52
CA GLU A 16 -24.01 13.65 -3.52
C GLU A 16 -24.23 12.43 -4.41
N LEU A 17 -25.45 11.92 -4.41
CA LEU A 17 -25.86 10.82 -5.27
C LEU A 17 -26.16 11.29 -6.69
N GLN A 18 -26.23 10.36 -7.64
CA GLN A 18 -26.52 10.66 -9.05
C GLN A 18 -27.83 11.41 -9.28
N ASN A 19 -28.78 11.29 -8.37
CA ASN A 19 -30.07 12.01 -8.41
C ASN A 19 -30.01 13.41 -7.76
N GLY A 20 -28.83 13.88 -7.35
CA GLY A 20 -28.61 15.16 -6.68
C GLY A 20 -28.94 15.17 -5.18
N THR A 21 -29.31 14.03 -4.60
CA THR A 21 -29.60 13.92 -3.17
C THR A 21 -28.28 13.88 -2.38
N LEU A 22 -28.18 14.71 -1.33
CA LEU A 22 -27.08 14.67 -0.38
C LEU A 22 -27.38 13.67 0.73
N VAL A 23 -26.44 12.79 0.98
CA VAL A 23 -26.52 11.78 2.05
C VAL A 23 -25.31 11.90 2.95
N GLU A 24 -25.56 11.99 4.25
CA GLU A 24 -24.52 11.93 5.26
C GLU A 24 -24.15 10.48 5.53
N VAL A 25 -22.87 10.16 5.36
CA VAL A 25 -22.33 8.82 5.60
C VAL A 25 -21.39 8.86 6.79
N LEU A 26 -21.69 8.04 7.80
CA LEU A 26 -20.81 7.86 8.95
C LEU A 26 -19.78 6.78 8.63
N THR A 27 -18.51 7.13 8.65
CA THR A 27 -17.42 6.16 8.52
C THR A 27 -17.06 5.58 9.88
N PRO A 28 -16.95 4.25 10.01
CA PRO A 28 -16.57 3.65 11.28
C PRO A 28 -15.10 3.96 11.61
N PRO A 29 -14.72 3.96 12.89
CA PRO A 29 -13.32 4.04 13.27
C PRO A 29 -12.55 2.80 12.77
N PHE A 30 -11.26 2.98 12.55
CA PHE A 30 -10.36 1.96 11.98
C PHE A 30 -10.74 1.49 10.58
N ALA A 31 -11.41 2.33 9.81
CA ALA A 31 -11.75 2.01 8.43
C ALA A 31 -10.47 1.83 7.57
N GLY A 32 -10.46 0.81 6.75
CA GLY A 32 -9.37 0.55 5.81
C GLY A 32 -9.64 1.10 4.41
N ASP A 33 -8.57 1.30 3.65
CA ASP A 33 -8.68 1.65 2.24
C ASP A 33 -9.37 0.52 1.46
N GLY A 34 -10.32 0.89 0.62
CA GLY A 34 -11.12 -0.07 -0.14
C GLY A 34 -12.33 -0.66 0.57
N TRP A 35 -12.57 -0.32 1.83
CA TRP A 35 -13.76 -0.75 2.56
C TRP A 35 -15.03 -0.24 1.89
N ARG A 36 -16.07 -1.05 1.90
CA ARG A 36 -17.38 -0.70 1.36
C ARG A 36 -18.38 -0.48 2.48
N LEU A 37 -19.08 0.64 2.39
CA LEU A 37 -20.17 0.98 3.29
C LEU A 37 -21.48 0.88 2.52
N ARG A 38 -22.49 0.28 3.15
CA ARG A 38 -23.82 0.16 2.60
C ARG A 38 -24.67 1.33 3.08
N ILE A 39 -25.34 1.98 2.14
CA ILE A 39 -26.36 3.01 2.42
C ILE A 39 -27.70 2.43 2.03
N GLU A 40 -28.54 2.16 3.02
CA GLU A 40 -29.84 1.54 2.80
C GLU A 40 -30.80 2.49 2.09
N GLY A 41 -31.47 1.97 1.07
CA GLY A 41 -32.54 2.65 0.38
C GLY A 41 -32.16 3.93 -0.39
N ALA A 42 -30.87 4.22 -0.56
CA ALA A 42 -30.39 5.47 -1.15
C ALA A 42 -30.34 5.48 -2.68
N ALA A 43 -30.35 4.30 -3.32
CA ALA A 43 -30.32 4.19 -4.78
C ALA A 43 -31.71 4.31 -5.40
N ILE A 44 -31.79 4.52 -6.72
CA ILE A 44 -33.03 4.59 -7.47
C ILE A 44 -33.88 3.32 -7.25
N GLY A 45 -35.14 3.48 -6.92
CA GLY A 45 -36.06 2.37 -6.60
C GLY A 45 -35.92 1.82 -5.19
N CYS A 46 -35.45 2.63 -4.25
CA CYS A 46 -35.21 2.26 -2.85
C CYS A 46 -34.21 1.08 -2.65
N ARG A 47 -33.32 0.91 -3.61
CA ARG A 47 -32.22 -0.07 -3.52
C ARG A 47 -31.09 0.49 -2.66
N ASP A 48 -30.26 -0.41 -2.14
CA ASP A 48 -29.10 -0.02 -1.38
C ASP A 48 -28.01 0.55 -2.30
N HIS A 49 -27.30 1.54 -1.80
CA HIS A 49 -26.13 2.11 -2.44
C HIS A 49 -24.87 1.70 -1.66
N PHE A 50 -23.80 1.40 -2.38
CA PHE A 50 -22.53 1.05 -1.76
C PHE A 50 -21.51 2.15 -2.02
N VAL A 51 -20.84 2.59 -0.98
CA VAL A 51 -19.76 3.56 -1.05
C VAL A 51 -18.45 2.86 -0.69
N GLN A 52 -17.51 2.94 -1.59
CA GLN A 52 -16.16 2.45 -1.33
C GLN A 52 -15.31 3.58 -0.75
N LEU A 53 -14.70 3.31 0.40
CA LEU A 53 -13.80 4.25 1.03
C LEU A 53 -12.45 4.26 0.31
N LYS A 54 -11.95 5.46 0.06
CA LYS A 54 -10.58 5.67 -0.41
C LYS A 54 -9.88 6.59 0.58
N VAL A 55 -8.91 6.05 1.27
CA VAL A 55 -8.08 6.81 2.20
C VAL A 55 -6.99 7.51 1.41
N GLN A 56 -7.00 8.84 1.44
CA GLN A 56 -5.98 9.65 0.77
C GLN A 56 -4.69 9.59 1.54
N THR A 57 -3.66 9.10 0.88
CA THR A 57 -2.29 9.16 1.37
C THR A 57 -1.39 9.65 0.25
N ASP A 58 -0.34 10.36 0.62
CA ASP A 58 0.74 10.67 -0.31
C ASP A 58 1.64 9.44 -0.48
N ASP A 59 2.41 9.42 -1.56
CA ASP A 59 3.50 8.45 -1.79
C ASP A 59 3.11 6.96 -1.85
N GLY A 60 1.86 6.66 -2.16
CA GLY A 60 1.43 5.27 -2.37
C GLY A 60 1.24 4.45 -1.09
N LEU A 61 1.17 5.09 0.06
CA LEU A 61 0.87 4.42 1.33
C LEU A 61 -0.61 3.99 1.37
N ARG A 62 -0.87 2.82 1.93
CA ARG A 62 -2.23 2.32 2.17
C ARG A 62 -2.48 2.17 3.66
N ILE A 63 -3.65 2.58 4.11
CA ILE A 63 -4.04 2.52 5.52
C ILE A 63 -4.98 1.33 5.73
N ASP A 64 -4.66 0.53 6.72
CA ASP A 64 -5.51 -0.57 7.19
C ASP A 64 -5.54 -0.59 8.73
N GLY A 65 -6.55 0.06 9.31
CA GLY A 65 -6.62 0.30 10.75
C GLY A 65 -5.45 1.15 11.23
N LEU A 66 -4.65 0.62 12.12
CA LEU A 66 -3.42 1.29 12.61
C LEU A 66 -2.20 0.98 11.75
N ARG A 67 -2.28 -0.02 10.87
CA ARG A 67 -1.18 -0.39 9.99
C ARG A 67 -1.12 0.47 8.74
N VAL A 68 0.09 0.74 8.31
CA VAL A 68 0.38 1.38 7.03
C VAL A 68 1.06 0.37 6.13
N MET A 69 0.54 0.18 4.93
CA MET A 69 1.07 -0.77 3.96
C MET A 69 1.76 -0.02 2.83
N TYR A 70 2.93 -0.46 2.44
CA TYR A 70 3.69 0.07 1.32
C TYR A 70 4.24 -1.06 0.45
N ARG A 71 4.13 -0.92 -0.86
CA ARG A 71 4.68 -1.87 -1.82
C ARG A 71 5.97 -1.30 -2.38
N LEU A 72 7.08 -1.97 -2.08
CA LEU A 72 8.41 -1.59 -2.54
C LEU A 72 8.78 -2.44 -3.76
N GLU A 73 8.90 -1.78 -4.90
CA GLU A 73 9.37 -2.42 -6.13
C GLU A 73 10.90 -2.41 -6.16
N LEU A 74 11.50 -3.59 -6.34
CA LEU A 74 12.95 -3.77 -6.45
C LEU A 74 13.29 -4.54 -7.71
N PHE A 75 14.44 -4.23 -8.28
CA PHE A 75 15.01 -5.05 -9.34
C PHE A 75 15.61 -6.34 -8.77
N PRO A 76 15.74 -7.40 -9.60
CA PRO A 76 16.21 -8.70 -9.11
C PRO A 76 17.56 -8.66 -8.40
N HIS A 77 18.50 -7.87 -8.87
CA HIS A 77 19.84 -7.77 -8.26
C HIS A 77 19.79 -7.08 -6.90
N ASP A 78 18.95 -6.07 -6.72
CA ASP A 78 18.78 -5.38 -5.43
C ASP A 78 18.14 -6.30 -4.38
N ALA A 79 17.17 -7.10 -4.78
CA ALA A 79 16.52 -8.06 -3.90
C ALA A 79 17.44 -9.24 -3.53
N LEU A 80 18.28 -9.68 -4.48
CA LEU A 80 19.20 -10.78 -4.26
C LEU A 80 20.39 -10.39 -3.38
N LEU A 81 21.00 -9.25 -3.65
CA LEU A 81 22.21 -8.80 -2.96
C LEU A 81 21.92 -7.99 -1.69
N GLY A 82 20.70 -7.53 -1.54
CA GLY A 82 20.34 -6.58 -0.50
C GLY A 82 20.67 -5.14 -0.89
N CYS A 83 19.97 -4.21 -0.33
CA CYS A 83 20.16 -2.77 -0.60
C CYS A 83 19.62 -1.90 0.53
N ALA A 84 19.99 -0.65 0.52
CA ALA A 84 19.40 0.39 1.36
C ALA A 84 18.56 1.30 0.48
N VAL A 85 17.29 1.47 0.83
CA VAL A 85 16.31 2.24 0.05
C VAL A 85 15.57 3.20 0.95
N ASP A 86 15.41 4.44 0.51
CA ASP A 86 14.56 5.40 1.18
C ASP A 86 13.11 5.15 0.80
N ILE A 87 12.27 4.93 1.78
CA ILE A 87 10.85 4.71 1.61
C ILE A 87 10.03 5.77 2.33
N PRO A 88 8.83 6.12 1.81
CA PRO A 88 7.97 7.07 2.48
C PRO A 88 7.33 6.45 3.72
N THR A 89 7.15 7.27 4.74
CA THR A 89 6.32 6.99 5.90
C THR A 89 5.37 8.14 6.15
N LEU A 90 4.43 7.99 7.07
CA LEU A 90 3.52 9.09 7.43
C LEU A 90 4.25 10.33 7.97
N ASN A 91 5.44 10.15 8.53
CA ASN A 91 6.25 11.20 9.15
C ASN A 91 7.56 11.50 8.38
N GLY A 92 7.55 11.34 7.07
CA GLY A 92 8.71 11.56 6.22
C GLY A 92 9.37 10.28 5.74
N SER A 93 10.51 10.40 5.07
CA SER A 93 11.23 9.25 4.53
C SER A 93 12.12 8.58 5.56
N VAL A 94 12.25 7.26 5.46
CA VAL A 94 13.13 6.43 6.30
C VAL A 94 13.95 5.53 5.38
N THR A 95 15.22 5.34 5.70
CA THR A 95 16.07 4.39 4.99
C THR A 95 15.80 2.98 5.51
N LEU A 96 15.33 2.11 4.62
CA LEU A 96 15.08 0.71 4.90
C LEU A 96 16.26 -0.14 4.41
N GLN A 97 16.77 -1.00 5.29
CA GLN A 97 17.74 -2.01 4.92
C GLN A 97 17.02 -3.26 4.45
N VAL A 98 17.11 -3.54 3.16
CA VAL A 98 16.55 -4.76 2.57
C VAL A 98 17.60 -5.87 2.69
N PRO A 99 17.30 -6.96 3.41
CA PRO A 99 18.25 -8.05 3.54
C PRO A 99 18.45 -8.77 2.20
N PRO A 100 19.63 -9.39 1.97
CA PRO A 100 19.84 -10.18 0.77
C PRO A 100 18.89 -11.38 0.70
N ASN A 101 18.72 -11.92 -0.49
CA ASN A 101 17.81 -13.04 -0.77
C ASN A 101 16.35 -12.73 -0.41
N SER A 102 15.93 -11.51 -0.62
CA SER A 102 14.54 -11.10 -0.43
C SER A 102 13.69 -11.47 -1.64
N SER A 103 12.72 -12.33 -1.45
CA SER A 103 11.79 -12.74 -2.51
C SER A 103 10.58 -11.82 -2.58
N THR A 104 9.89 -11.83 -3.72
CA THR A 104 8.59 -11.17 -3.86
C THR A 104 7.62 -11.70 -2.82
N GLY A 105 6.86 -10.80 -2.20
CA GLY A 105 5.92 -11.13 -1.13
C GLY A 105 6.51 -11.09 0.28
N ARG A 106 7.82 -10.92 0.41
CA ARG A 106 8.44 -10.76 1.73
C ARG A 106 7.97 -9.47 2.39
N LEU A 107 7.59 -9.58 3.65
CA LEU A 107 7.13 -8.45 4.44
C LEU A 107 8.23 -8.00 5.41
N LEU A 108 8.51 -6.70 5.38
CA LEU A 108 9.42 -6.05 6.32
C LEU A 108 8.62 -5.10 7.20
N ARG A 109 8.89 -5.12 8.49
CA ARG A 109 8.14 -4.32 9.46
C ARG A 109 8.97 -3.13 9.93
N LEU A 110 8.38 -1.94 9.83
CA LEU A 110 8.87 -0.72 10.46
C LEU A 110 8.07 -0.46 11.73
N ARG A 111 8.64 -0.83 12.86
CA ARG A 111 7.97 -0.74 14.15
C ARG A 111 7.65 0.70 14.51
N GLY A 112 6.40 0.95 14.93
CA GLY A 112 5.95 2.25 15.39
C GLY A 112 5.77 3.30 14.29
N ARG A 113 5.76 2.91 13.01
CA ARG A 113 5.56 3.83 11.88
C ARG A 113 4.15 3.82 11.30
N GLY A 114 3.21 3.16 11.99
CA GLY A 114 1.80 3.22 11.67
C GLY A 114 1.09 4.40 12.31
N LEU A 115 -0.23 4.31 12.38
CA LEU A 115 -1.07 5.33 13.02
C LEU A 115 -1.09 5.14 14.54
N GLU A 116 -1.33 6.23 15.27
CA GLU A 116 -1.53 6.22 16.71
C GLU A 116 -3.00 6.38 17.07
N TYR A 117 -3.45 5.59 18.02
CA TYR A 117 -4.77 5.71 18.62
C TYR A 117 -4.66 5.43 20.14
N GLU A 118 -4.93 6.44 20.95
CA GLU A 118 -4.76 6.37 22.41
C GLU A 118 -3.35 5.92 22.80
N GLU A 119 -3.25 4.74 23.44
CA GLU A 119 -1.98 4.13 23.84
C GLU A 119 -1.40 3.19 22.77
N TYR A 120 -2.14 2.98 21.68
CA TYR A 120 -1.77 2.03 20.63
C TYR A 120 -1.09 2.74 19.47
N ARG A 121 0.01 2.17 19.02
CA ARG A 121 0.74 2.61 17.83
C ARG A 121 0.89 1.43 16.88
N GLY A 122 0.45 1.60 15.65
CA GLY A 122 0.62 0.62 14.60
C GLY A 122 2.00 0.64 13.98
N ASP A 123 2.22 -0.27 13.06
CA ASP A 123 3.46 -0.42 12.31
C ASP A 123 3.24 -0.17 10.83
N GLN A 124 4.33 0.15 10.13
CA GLN A 124 4.33 0.14 8.68
C GLN A 124 4.87 -1.20 8.19
N ILE A 125 4.15 -1.81 7.27
CA ILE A 125 4.54 -3.06 6.63
C ILE A 125 4.95 -2.76 5.19
N VAL A 126 6.15 -3.15 4.82
CA VAL A 126 6.68 -3.01 3.48
C VAL A 126 6.67 -4.37 2.82
N GLU A 127 5.92 -4.50 1.73
CA GLU A 127 5.89 -5.70 0.90
C GLU A 127 6.86 -5.55 -0.27
N ILE A 128 7.78 -6.49 -0.42
CA ILE A 128 8.73 -6.48 -1.53
C ILE A 128 8.08 -7.08 -2.76
N ILE A 129 8.15 -6.33 -3.87
CA ILE A 129 7.72 -6.77 -5.18
C ILE A 129 8.93 -6.71 -6.12
N ILE A 130 9.32 -7.84 -6.69
CA ILE A 130 10.40 -7.88 -7.66
C ILE A 130 9.83 -7.57 -9.03
N VAL A 131 10.38 -6.54 -9.68
CA VAL A 131 9.98 -6.11 -11.02
C VAL A 131 11.18 -6.17 -11.96
N LEU A 132 10.93 -6.38 -13.24
CA LEU A 132 11.97 -6.35 -14.25
C LEU A 132 12.22 -4.91 -14.70
N PRO A 133 13.48 -4.51 -14.91
CA PRO A 133 13.79 -3.19 -15.46
C PRO A 133 13.30 -3.07 -16.91
N ASP A 134 12.74 -1.93 -17.26
CA ASP A 134 12.17 -1.68 -18.60
C ASP A 134 13.25 -1.42 -19.66
N ASN A 135 14.34 -0.76 -19.25
CA ASN A 135 15.41 -0.35 -20.15
C ASN A 135 16.75 -0.90 -19.66
N LEU A 136 17.13 -2.04 -20.21
CA LEU A 136 18.47 -2.62 -19.99
C LEU A 136 19.42 -2.17 -21.08
N ASN A 137 20.64 -1.79 -20.69
CA ASN A 137 21.73 -1.59 -21.64
C ASN A 137 22.36 -2.94 -22.07
N ASP A 138 23.23 -2.92 -23.09
CA ASP A 138 23.82 -4.14 -23.61
C ASP A 138 24.66 -4.90 -22.58
N SER A 139 25.31 -4.19 -21.69
CA SER A 139 26.10 -4.78 -20.61
C SER A 139 25.24 -5.52 -19.59
N GLU A 140 24.10 -4.93 -19.23
CA GLU A 140 23.14 -5.56 -18.30
C GLU A 140 22.49 -6.79 -18.93
N ILE A 141 22.12 -6.72 -20.18
CA ILE A 141 21.57 -7.87 -20.93
C ILE A 141 22.61 -9.00 -20.98
N ALA A 142 23.87 -8.70 -21.26
CA ALA A 142 24.94 -9.69 -21.29
C ALA A 142 25.11 -10.41 -19.95
N LEU A 143 24.98 -9.71 -18.82
CA LEU A 143 25.03 -10.31 -17.49
C LEU A 143 23.87 -11.26 -17.21
N TYR A 144 22.66 -10.89 -17.61
CA TYR A 144 21.50 -11.78 -17.51
C TYR A 144 21.61 -13.00 -18.41
N GLN A 145 22.13 -12.84 -19.63
CA GLN A 145 22.42 -13.96 -20.53
C GLN A 145 23.43 -14.92 -19.90
N ARG A 146 24.49 -14.41 -19.27
CA ARG A 146 25.48 -15.23 -18.57
C ARG A 146 24.86 -16.03 -17.42
N LEU A 147 23.95 -15.43 -16.63
CA LEU A 147 23.21 -16.15 -15.60
C LEU A 147 22.40 -17.30 -16.19
N ASN A 148 21.74 -17.07 -17.32
CA ASN A 148 20.97 -18.10 -18.02
C ASN A 148 21.85 -19.27 -18.49
N GLU A 149 23.02 -18.96 -19.05
CA GLU A 149 24.01 -19.98 -19.47
C GLU A 149 24.47 -20.83 -18.28
N ILE A 150 24.82 -20.20 -17.16
CA ILE A 150 25.22 -20.90 -15.95
C ILE A 150 24.13 -21.83 -15.44
N SER A 151 22.89 -21.40 -15.46
CA SER A 151 21.73 -22.23 -15.07
C SER A 151 21.58 -23.46 -15.95
N MET A 152 21.86 -23.34 -17.23
CA MET A 152 21.84 -24.47 -18.17
C MET A 152 22.98 -25.48 -17.96
N GLU A 153 24.14 -25.00 -17.51
CA GLU A 153 25.30 -25.88 -17.22
C GLU A 153 25.08 -26.77 -15.98
N ILE A 154 24.19 -26.33 -15.05
CA ILE A 154 23.93 -27.05 -13.79
C ILE A 154 22.86 -28.13 -13.97
N TYR A 155 22.00 -27.96 -14.92
CA TYR A 155 20.90 -28.85 -15.24
C TYR A 155 21.15 -29.57 -16.59
#